data_8a943fb507cda9685d4fd092c2529c4a
#
_entry.id   8a943fb507cda9685d4fd092c2529c4a
#
_cell.length_a   1.000
_cell.length_b   1.000
_cell.length_c   1.000
_cell.angle_alpha   90.00
_cell.angle_beta   90.00
_cell.angle_gamma   90.00
#
_symmetry.space_group_name_H-M   'P 1'
#
loop_
_entity.id
_entity.type
_entity.pdbx_description
1 polymer ?
#
loop_
_entity_poly.entity_id
_entity_poly.type
_entity_poly.pdbx_seq_one_letter_code
_entity_poly.pdbx_strand_id
1 'polypeptide(L)'
;GLVPRVIRVLRTSDVSILANDGAKLSGSGIGIGLQSKGTAVIHQKDLFPLTNLELFPQAPLIQREHYRMIGKNAAKYAKGESPKPVPQMNDQMARPKYQSIAALLHIKETEHVKVNAKPVQLKVVFK
;
A
#
# COMPACT_ATOMS: atom_id res chain seq x y z
N GLY A 1 9.37 -17.21 -2.82
CA GLY A 1 8.78 -18.33 -2.08
C GLY A 1 7.76 -17.95 -1.00
N LEU A 2 7.42 -16.65 -0.86
CA LEU A 2 6.39 -16.23 0.09
C LEU A 2 5.00 -16.35 -0.52
N VAL A 3 4.01 -16.67 0.33
CA VAL A 3 2.62 -16.76 -0.09
C VAL A 3 1.94 -15.42 0.18
N PRO A 4 1.48 -14.72 -0.86
CA PRO A 4 0.76 -13.46 -0.66
C PRO A 4 -0.65 -13.70 -0.16
N ARG A 5 -1.13 -12.79 0.69
CA ARG A 5 -2.50 -12.76 1.20
C ARG A 5 -3.06 -11.37 0.98
N VAL A 6 -4.23 -11.28 0.37
CA VAL A 6 -4.85 -9.99 0.06
C VAL A 6 -6.09 -9.80 0.91
N ILE A 7 -6.18 -8.66 1.59
CA ILE A 7 -7.33 -8.28 2.39
C ILE A 7 -7.84 -6.92 1.97
N ARG A 8 -9.12 -6.69 2.19
CA ARG A 8 -9.73 -5.35 2.05
C ARG A 8 -9.98 -4.81 3.45
N VAL A 9 -9.39 -3.66 3.74
CA VAL A 9 -9.59 -2.97 5.01
C VAL A 9 -10.66 -1.91 4.82
N LEU A 10 -11.72 -1.97 5.61
CA LEU A 10 -12.89 -1.11 5.46
C LEU A 10 -12.98 0.00 6.52
N ARG A 11 -12.24 -0.13 7.63
CA ARG A 11 -12.37 0.81 8.75
C ARG A 11 -11.72 2.18 8.54
N THR A 12 -10.86 2.29 7.55
CA THR A 12 -10.10 3.51 7.27
C THR A 12 -9.66 3.55 5.81
N SER A 13 -9.30 4.73 5.32
CA SER A 13 -8.65 4.92 4.03
C SER A 13 -7.22 5.43 4.15
N ASP A 14 -6.68 5.59 5.37
CA ASP A 14 -5.29 6.00 5.57
C ASP A 14 -4.35 4.86 5.17
N VAL A 15 -3.46 5.12 4.22
CA VAL A 15 -2.62 4.08 3.62
C VAL A 15 -1.65 3.46 4.63
N SER A 16 -1.12 4.24 5.57
CA SER A 16 -0.23 3.71 6.60
C SER A 16 -0.97 2.78 7.56
N ILE A 17 -2.19 3.14 7.94
CA ILE A 17 -3.03 2.29 8.79
C ILE A 17 -3.45 1.03 8.03
N LEU A 18 -3.80 1.15 6.74
CA LEU A 18 -4.09 -0.03 5.90
C LEU A 18 -2.91 -1.00 5.89
N ALA A 19 -1.71 -0.48 5.67
CA ALA A 19 -0.50 -1.28 5.64
C ALA A 19 -0.20 -1.93 6.98
N ASN A 20 -0.40 -1.20 8.08
CA ASN A 20 -0.19 -1.73 9.42
C ASN A 20 -1.19 -2.85 9.76
N ASP A 21 -2.46 -2.68 9.39
CA ASP A 21 -3.46 -3.73 9.57
C ASP A 21 -3.08 -5.00 8.79
N GLY A 22 -2.60 -4.83 7.55
CA GLY A 22 -2.09 -5.96 6.77
C GLY A 22 -0.88 -6.62 7.42
N ALA A 23 0.05 -5.82 7.93
CA ALA A 23 1.24 -6.33 8.62
C ALA A 23 0.87 -7.16 9.86
N LYS A 24 -0.12 -6.72 10.63
CA LYS A 24 -0.57 -7.44 11.83
C LYS A 24 -1.19 -8.79 11.50
N LEU A 25 -1.81 -8.93 10.34
CA LEU A 25 -2.41 -10.18 9.88
C LEU A 25 -1.43 -11.06 9.12
N SER A 26 -0.27 -10.52 8.76
CA SER A 26 0.76 -11.24 8.02
C SER A 26 1.59 -12.13 8.93
N GLY A 27 1.86 -13.35 8.49
CA GLY A 27 2.74 -14.27 9.23
C GLY A 27 4.16 -13.75 9.37
N SER A 28 4.65 -12.97 8.40
CA SER A 28 5.97 -12.35 8.46
C SER A 28 6.01 -11.05 9.24
N GLY A 29 4.85 -10.46 9.55
CA GLY A 29 4.75 -9.15 10.16
C GLY A 29 4.97 -7.99 9.19
N ILE A 30 5.06 -8.25 7.89
CA ILE A 30 5.21 -7.24 6.84
C ILE A 30 3.91 -7.13 6.05
N GLY A 31 3.48 -5.92 5.79
CA GLY A 31 2.29 -5.64 5.00
C GLY A 31 2.51 -4.53 3.99
N ILE A 32 1.73 -4.54 2.93
CA ILE A 32 1.69 -3.48 1.92
C ILE A 32 0.30 -2.87 1.95
N GLY A 33 0.22 -1.57 2.08
CA GLY A 33 -1.03 -0.82 1.96
C GLY A 33 -1.12 -0.14 0.61
N LEU A 34 -2.31 -0.18 0.01
CA LEU A 34 -2.61 0.50 -1.25
C LEU A 34 -3.88 1.32 -1.09
N GLN A 35 -3.85 2.55 -1.55
CA GLN A 35 -5.03 3.41 -1.65
C GLN A 35 -5.53 3.48 -3.08
N SER A 36 -6.77 3.93 -3.25
CA SER A 36 -7.36 4.16 -4.57
C SER A 36 -6.56 5.14 -5.44
N LYS A 37 -5.84 6.07 -4.81
CA LYS A 37 -4.95 7.02 -5.50
C LYS A 37 -3.67 6.38 -6.03
N GLY A 38 -3.39 5.14 -5.66
CA GLY A 38 -2.19 4.43 -6.07
C GLY A 38 -1.00 4.57 -5.13
N THR A 39 -1.10 5.37 -4.08
CA THR A 39 -0.05 5.45 -3.05
C THR A 39 0.13 4.10 -2.37
N ALA A 40 1.38 3.68 -2.22
CA ALA A 40 1.74 2.41 -1.60
C ALA A 40 2.65 2.63 -0.40
N VAL A 41 2.50 1.78 0.62
CA VAL A 41 3.31 1.80 1.84
C VAL A 41 3.71 0.37 2.19
N ILE A 42 4.98 0.17 2.54
CA ILE A 42 5.44 -1.06 3.18
C ILE A 42 5.53 -0.78 4.68
N HIS A 43 4.94 -1.62 5.47
CA HIS A 43 4.84 -1.46 6.92
C HIS A 43 5.23 -2.74 7.66
N GLN A 44 5.46 -2.60 8.95
CA GLN A 44 5.78 -3.70 9.85
C GLN A 44 4.86 -3.65 11.07
N LYS A 45 4.43 -4.81 11.56
CA LYS A 45 3.44 -4.90 12.64
C LYS A 45 3.85 -4.20 13.93
N ASP A 46 5.16 -4.12 14.21
CA ASP A 46 5.69 -3.56 15.45
C ASP A 46 5.93 -2.05 15.40
N LEU A 47 5.76 -1.44 14.22
CA LEU A 47 5.92 -0.01 14.05
C LEU A 47 4.64 0.73 14.44
N PHE A 48 4.81 1.98 14.88
CA PHE A 48 3.67 2.86 15.12
C PHE A 48 2.85 3.02 13.82
N PRO A 49 1.49 2.94 13.90
CA PRO A 49 0.66 2.87 12.69
C PRO A 49 0.86 3.98 11.67
N LEU A 50 1.19 5.19 12.10
CA LEU A 50 1.39 6.33 11.20
C LEU A 50 2.82 6.44 10.65
N THR A 51 3.70 5.51 11.00
CA THR A 51 5.03 5.39 10.42
C THR A 51 5.02 4.35 9.31
N ASN A 52 6.18 4.06 8.73
CA ASN A 52 6.31 3.04 7.68
C ASN A 52 7.77 2.63 7.51
N LEU A 53 8.00 1.53 6.80
CA LEU A 53 9.33 1.17 6.32
C LEU A 53 9.68 1.92 5.04
N GLU A 54 8.75 1.97 4.09
CA GLU A 54 8.90 2.75 2.85
C GLU A 54 7.54 3.30 2.42
N LEU A 55 7.54 4.53 1.92
CA LEU A 55 6.37 5.21 1.38
C LEU A 55 6.61 5.57 -0.08
N PHE A 56 5.65 5.25 -0.95
CA PHE A 56 5.70 5.51 -2.38
C PHE A 56 4.52 6.40 -2.78
N PRO A 57 4.66 7.74 -2.67
CA PRO A 57 3.52 8.65 -2.78
C PRO A 57 3.21 9.13 -4.20
N GLN A 58 4.05 8.84 -5.17
CA GLN A 58 3.99 9.48 -6.48
C GLN A 58 3.20 8.67 -7.53
N ALA A 59 2.03 8.15 -7.17
CA ALA A 59 1.06 7.72 -8.16
C ALA A 59 0.45 8.99 -8.80
N PRO A 60 0.19 9.05 -10.09
CA PRO A 60 0.16 8.01 -11.12
C PRO A 60 1.50 7.73 -11.80
N LEU A 61 2.59 8.29 -11.32
CA LEU A 61 3.91 8.08 -11.89
C LEU A 61 4.47 6.70 -11.54
N ILE A 62 3.84 5.98 -10.61
CA ILE A 62 4.18 4.60 -10.28
C ILE A 62 3.56 3.68 -11.34
N GLN A 63 4.41 2.96 -12.07
CA GLN A 63 3.99 2.03 -13.09
C GLN A 63 3.98 0.59 -12.55
N ARG A 64 3.48 -0.36 -13.35
CA ARG A 64 3.41 -1.78 -12.94
C ARG A 64 4.75 -2.33 -12.49
N GLU A 65 5.81 -2.02 -13.20
CA GLU A 65 7.17 -2.46 -12.84
C GLU A 65 7.61 -1.94 -11.48
N HIS A 66 7.22 -0.71 -11.13
CA HIS A 66 7.51 -0.13 -9.82
C HIS A 66 6.73 -0.85 -8.71
N TYR A 67 5.46 -1.17 -8.94
CA TYR A 67 4.68 -1.96 -7.99
C TYR A 67 5.28 -3.36 -7.79
N ARG A 68 5.80 -3.98 -8.85
CA ARG A 68 6.52 -5.25 -8.72
C ARG A 68 7.77 -5.11 -7.86
N MET A 69 8.52 -4.02 -8.03
CA MET A 69 9.69 -3.72 -7.20
C MET A 69 9.30 -3.50 -5.74
N ILE A 70 8.19 -2.81 -5.49
CA ILE A 70 7.64 -2.62 -4.15
C ILE A 70 7.31 -3.97 -3.51
N GLY A 71 6.66 -4.86 -4.24
CA GLY A 71 6.35 -6.21 -3.76
C GLY A 71 7.60 -7.02 -3.47
N LYS A 72 8.62 -6.93 -4.32
CA LYS A 72 9.92 -7.59 -4.07
C LYS A 72 10.60 -7.04 -2.82
N ASN A 73 10.55 -5.72 -2.60
CA ASN A 73 11.11 -5.13 -1.41
C ASN A 73 10.38 -5.59 -0.14
N ALA A 74 9.06 -5.67 -0.19
CA ALA A 74 8.28 -6.20 0.93
C ALA A 74 8.69 -7.64 1.26
N ALA A 75 8.89 -8.47 0.24
CA ALA A 75 9.38 -9.84 0.43
C ALA A 75 10.78 -9.86 1.03
N LYS A 76 11.65 -8.94 0.65
CA LYS A 76 12.99 -8.81 1.23
C LYS A 76 12.94 -8.43 2.69
N TYR A 77 12.11 -7.47 3.07
CA TYR A 77 11.89 -7.15 4.48
C TYR A 77 11.41 -8.38 5.26
N ALA A 78 10.47 -9.14 4.69
CA ALA A 78 9.94 -10.34 5.34
C ALA A 78 11.01 -11.41 5.56
N LYS A 79 12.01 -11.46 4.68
CA LYS A 79 13.14 -12.42 4.78
C LYS A 79 14.34 -11.87 5.54
N GLY A 80 14.29 -10.62 5.99
CA GLY A 80 15.43 -9.96 6.62
C GLY A 80 16.53 -9.54 5.64
N GLU A 81 16.21 -9.43 4.37
CA GLU A 81 17.14 -8.98 3.33
C GLU A 81 17.02 -7.48 3.10
N SER A 82 18.06 -6.88 2.52
CA SER A 82 18.05 -5.45 2.21
C SER A 82 17.20 -5.17 0.95
N PRO A 83 16.33 -4.15 0.99
CA PRO A 83 15.54 -3.77 -0.18
C PRO A 83 16.40 -3.12 -1.24
N LYS A 84 15.91 -3.10 -2.48
CA LYS A 84 16.51 -2.34 -3.57
C LYS A 84 15.78 -1.02 -3.77
N PRO A 85 16.47 0.07 -4.11
CA PRO A 85 15.80 1.33 -4.39
C PRO A 85 14.77 1.20 -5.51
N VAL A 86 13.59 1.78 -5.29
CA VAL A 86 12.55 1.90 -6.33
C VAL A 86 12.65 3.31 -6.90
N PRO A 87 12.88 3.46 -8.22
CA PRO A 87 12.96 4.77 -8.83
C PRO A 87 11.68 5.58 -8.59
N GLN A 88 11.82 6.82 -8.19
CA GLN A 88 10.71 7.74 -8.06
C GLN A 88 10.73 8.71 -9.22
N MET A 89 9.59 8.85 -9.88
CA MET A 89 9.42 9.77 -10.98
C MET A 89 8.75 11.05 -10.47
N ASN A 90 9.24 12.19 -10.91
CA ASN A 90 8.69 13.47 -10.53
C ASN A 90 8.42 14.29 -11.80
N ASP A 91 7.17 14.31 -12.22
CA ASP A 91 6.70 15.12 -13.35
C ASP A 91 5.75 16.19 -12.83
N GLN A 92 6.23 17.43 -12.79
CA GLN A 92 5.42 18.54 -12.29
C GLN A 92 4.22 18.84 -13.18
N MET A 93 4.27 18.52 -14.46
CA MET A 93 3.16 18.74 -15.38
C MET A 93 2.01 17.75 -15.15
N ALA A 94 2.31 16.58 -14.61
CA ALA A 94 1.28 15.60 -14.30
C ALA A 94 0.55 15.89 -12.98
N ARG A 95 1.16 16.65 -12.07
CA ARG A 95 0.64 16.91 -10.72
C ARG A 95 -0.75 17.56 -10.70
N PRO A 96 -1.03 18.65 -11.44
CA PRO A 96 -2.35 19.28 -11.36
C PRO A 96 -3.48 18.35 -11.78
N LYS A 97 -3.29 17.62 -12.87
CA LYS A 97 -4.26 16.64 -13.35
C LYS A 97 -4.43 15.50 -12.36
N TYR A 98 -3.33 15.00 -11.82
CA TYR A 98 -3.36 13.93 -10.81
C TYR A 98 -4.07 14.38 -9.55
N GLN A 99 -3.83 15.60 -9.06
CA GLN A 99 -4.45 16.10 -7.84
C GLN A 99 -5.97 16.16 -7.96
N SER A 100 -6.49 16.57 -9.11
CA SER A 100 -7.93 16.57 -9.36
C SER A 100 -8.51 15.16 -9.31
N ILE A 101 -7.86 14.20 -9.96
CA ILE A 101 -8.29 12.80 -9.97
C ILE A 101 -8.16 12.20 -8.57
N ALA A 102 -7.06 12.49 -7.87
CA ALA A 102 -6.83 11.98 -6.53
C ALA A 102 -7.89 12.47 -5.53
N ALA A 103 -8.31 13.72 -5.64
CA ALA A 103 -9.37 14.28 -4.79
C ALA A 103 -10.68 13.53 -5.00
N LEU A 104 -11.06 13.27 -6.24
CA LEU A 104 -12.27 12.50 -6.55
C LEU A 104 -12.19 11.06 -6.06
N LEU A 105 -11.04 10.41 -6.26
CA LEU A 105 -10.83 9.05 -5.78
C LEU A 105 -10.89 8.97 -4.26
N HIS A 106 -10.31 9.94 -3.58
CA HIS A 106 -10.33 9.99 -2.11
C HIS A 106 -11.75 10.14 -1.59
N ILE A 107 -12.56 11.05 -2.18
CA ILE A 107 -13.96 11.21 -1.81
C ILE A 107 -14.73 9.91 -1.97
N LYS A 108 -14.58 9.26 -3.11
CA LYS A 108 -15.25 7.98 -3.38
C LYS A 108 -14.79 6.88 -2.42
N GLU A 109 -13.51 6.82 -2.13
CA GLU A 109 -12.95 5.83 -1.21
C GLU A 109 -13.51 6.00 0.21
N THR A 110 -13.61 7.24 0.69
CA THR A 110 -14.14 7.52 2.04
C THR A 110 -15.61 7.16 2.19
N GLU A 111 -16.39 7.16 1.10
CA GLU A 111 -17.78 6.71 1.11
C GLU A 111 -17.92 5.23 1.51
N HIS A 112 -16.89 4.42 1.28
CA HIS A 112 -16.88 3.00 1.58
C HIS A 112 -16.28 2.68 2.96
N VAL A 113 -15.83 3.68 3.70
CA VAL A 113 -15.26 3.47 5.03
C VAL A 113 -16.39 3.11 6.01
N LYS A 114 -16.19 2.01 6.74
CA LYS A 114 -17.11 1.54 7.79
C LYS A 114 -16.35 1.50 9.10
N VAL A 115 -16.71 2.37 10.03
CA VAL A 115 -16.07 2.46 11.34
C VAL A 115 -16.17 1.12 12.08
N ASN A 116 -15.05 0.67 12.65
CA ASN A 116 -14.94 -0.59 13.40
C ASN A 116 -15.19 -1.87 12.57
N ALA A 117 -15.22 -1.78 11.25
CA ALA A 117 -15.36 -2.97 10.42
C ALA A 117 -14.09 -3.83 10.46
N LYS A 118 -14.27 -5.15 10.43
CA LYS A 118 -13.16 -6.09 10.37
C LYS A 118 -12.64 -6.22 8.94
N PRO A 119 -11.33 -6.50 8.74
CA PRO A 119 -10.80 -6.76 7.40
C PRO A 119 -11.47 -7.98 6.76
N VAL A 120 -11.61 -7.92 5.44
CA VAL A 120 -12.18 -9.02 4.65
C VAL A 120 -11.09 -9.62 3.77
N GLN A 121 -10.89 -10.93 3.86
CA GLN A 121 -9.94 -11.61 3.00
C GLN A 121 -10.50 -11.71 1.59
N LEU A 122 -9.70 -11.30 0.61
CA LEU A 122 -10.05 -11.42 -0.80
C LEU A 122 -9.46 -12.70 -1.39
N LYS A 123 -10.23 -13.33 -2.28
CA LYS A 123 -9.76 -14.46 -3.05
C LYS A 123 -9.16 -13.93 -4.35
N VAL A 124 -7.84 -14.02 -4.48
CA VAL A 124 -7.11 -13.47 -5.63
C VAL A 124 -6.36 -14.59 -6.33
N VAL A 125 -6.45 -14.60 -7.65
CA VAL A 125 -5.70 -15.53 -8.49
C VAL A 125 -4.45 -14.81 -9.00
N PHE A 126 -3.28 -15.36 -8.70
CA PHE A 126 -2.00 -14.83 -9.14
C PHE A 126 -1.56 -15.56 -10.42
N LYS A 127 -1.21 -14.77 -11.44
CA LYS A 127 -0.76 -15.30 -12.73
C LYS A 127 0.73 -15.07 -12.93
#